data_b3cae2558e8dc231d4e9c711f510b83d
#
_entry.id   b3cae2558e8dc231d4e9c711f510b83d
#
_cell.length_a   1.000
_cell.length_b   1.000
_cell.length_c   1.000
_cell.angle_alpha   90.00
_cell.angle_beta   90.00
_cell.angle_gamma   90.00
#
_symmetry.space_group_name_H-M   'P 1'
#
loop_
_entity.id
_entity.type
_entity.pdbx_description
1 polymer ?
#
loop_
_entity_poly.entity_id
_entity_poly.type
_entity_poly.pdbx_seq_one_letter_code
_entity_poly.pdbx_strand_id
1 'polypeptide(L)'
;MKLVELLKRHEGKTLEYKRDLSSPESILKCLVAFANTGGGIVVIGVEDGSKNVRGVPDVLAAEEKLANLVSDSIRPRLIPDIEVVPWRNLNVLAVQVYPSNTRPHYLERLGPQEGVFIRVGSTNRKADALQIDELKRLNWMNSFDEQAIPDLKSEAIDFRAASESFAPYRQMTAQAWNALRILTEHQGRQVPTIGGLLLFGKDRFARFPDAWIQAGRFAGTNRTRLLDSAEIRSPGMSCLWPRSPRTPSVLAASILARSGY
;
A
#
# COMPACT_ATOMS: atom_id res chain seq x y z
N MET A 1 -18.45 9.94 -0.97
CA MET A 1 -18.29 10.32 -2.41
C MET A 1 -19.53 11.04 -2.92
N LYS A 2 -19.43 11.98 -3.92
CA LYS A 2 -20.62 12.66 -4.48
C LYS A 2 -20.97 12.08 -5.85
N LEU A 3 -22.11 11.40 -5.98
CA LEU A 3 -22.54 10.78 -7.24
C LEU A 3 -22.66 11.80 -8.39
N VAL A 4 -23.06 13.04 -8.09
CA VAL A 4 -23.16 14.14 -9.09
C VAL A 4 -21.85 14.31 -9.87
N GLU A 5 -20.72 14.25 -9.19
CA GLU A 5 -19.41 14.43 -9.82
C GLU A 5 -19.02 13.21 -10.69
N LEU A 6 -19.42 12.02 -10.27
CA LEU A 6 -19.20 10.82 -11.07
C LEU A 6 -20.04 10.85 -12.34
N LEU A 7 -21.32 11.21 -12.24
CA LEU A 7 -22.22 11.24 -13.40
C LEU A 7 -21.81 12.25 -14.50
N LYS A 8 -21.01 13.28 -14.17
CA LYS A 8 -20.40 14.19 -15.15
C LYS A 8 -19.30 13.53 -15.99
N ARG A 9 -18.70 12.46 -15.47
CA ARG A 9 -17.58 11.76 -16.12
C ARG A 9 -18.09 10.66 -17.06
N HIS A 10 -17.37 10.40 -18.13
CA HIS A 10 -17.59 9.23 -18.98
C HIS A 10 -16.87 8.01 -18.40
N GLU A 11 -17.36 6.82 -18.75
CA GLU A 11 -16.60 5.60 -18.52
C GLU A 11 -15.20 5.71 -19.12
N GLY A 12 -14.23 5.08 -18.46
CA GLY A 12 -12.85 5.20 -18.89
C GLY A 12 -11.90 4.37 -18.05
N LYS A 13 -10.68 4.85 -17.96
CA LYS A 13 -9.59 4.14 -17.27
C LYS A 13 -9.88 3.90 -15.78
N THR A 14 -10.65 4.78 -15.13
CA THR A 14 -10.86 4.76 -13.67
C THR A 14 -12.33 4.84 -13.27
N LEU A 15 -13.27 4.66 -14.18
CA LEU A 15 -14.70 4.71 -13.88
C LEU A 15 -15.45 3.73 -14.76
N GLU A 16 -16.38 3.01 -14.15
CA GLU A 16 -17.29 2.06 -14.79
C GLU A 16 -18.68 2.18 -14.18
N TYR A 17 -19.73 2.11 -15.01
CA TYR A 17 -21.10 2.04 -14.56
C TYR A 17 -21.66 0.64 -14.77
N LYS A 18 -22.47 0.17 -13.82
CA LYS A 18 -23.21 -1.09 -13.91
C LYS A 18 -24.63 -0.85 -13.47
N ARG A 19 -25.56 -1.31 -14.27
CA ARG A 19 -26.99 -1.17 -13.98
C ARG A 19 -27.38 -1.89 -12.70
N ASP A 20 -26.84 -3.08 -12.48
CA ASP A 20 -27.17 -3.97 -11.36
C ASP A 20 -26.08 -5.06 -11.15
N LEU A 21 -26.32 -6.00 -10.25
CA LEU A 21 -25.45 -7.14 -9.97
C LEU A 21 -25.76 -8.40 -10.81
N SER A 22 -26.53 -8.29 -11.90
CA SER A 22 -26.93 -9.46 -12.72
C SER A 22 -25.77 -10.08 -13.50
N SER A 23 -24.71 -9.33 -13.73
CA SER A 23 -23.50 -9.78 -14.42
C SER A 23 -22.27 -9.76 -13.49
N PRO A 24 -22.21 -10.63 -12.46
CA PRO A 24 -21.17 -10.59 -11.44
C PRO A 24 -19.77 -10.78 -12.00
N GLU A 25 -19.60 -11.62 -13.02
CA GLU A 25 -18.31 -11.85 -13.66
C GLU A 25 -17.74 -10.59 -14.32
N SER A 26 -18.59 -9.77 -14.96
CA SER A 26 -18.19 -8.49 -15.54
C SER A 26 -17.71 -7.50 -14.49
N ILE A 27 -18.36 -7.47 -13.33
CA ILE A 27 -17.98 -6.63 -12.19
C ILE A 27 -16.63 -7.11 -11.64
N LEU A 28 -16.47 -8.39 -11.38
CA LEU A 28 -15.23 -8.97 -10.87
C LEU A 28 -14.04 -8.71 -11.81
N LYS A 29 -14.22 -8.89 -13.13
CA LYS A 29 -13.19 -8.55 -14.12
C LYS A 29 -12.77 -7.09 -14.05
N CYS A 30 -13.74 -6.19 -13.84
CA CYS A 30 -13.47 -4.76 -13.71
C CYS A 30 -12.68 -4.45 -12.43
N LEU A 31 -13.08 -5.02 -11.28
CA LEU A 31 -12.38 -4.82 -10.01
C LEU A 31 -10.94 -5.35 -10.07
N VAL A 32 -10.73 -6.55 -10.66
CA VAL A 32 -9.39 -7.10 -10.91
C VAL A 32 -8.57 -6.16 -11.81
N ALA A 33 -9.16 -5.69 -12.91
CA ALA A 33 -8.47 -4.79 -13.84
C ALA A 33 -8.08 -3.46 -13.17
N PHE A 34 -8.94 -2.90 -12.32
CA PHE A 34 -8.63 -1.70 -11.54
C PHE A 34 -7.51 -1.94 -10.54
N ALA A 35 -7.56 -3.03 -9.78
CA ALA A 35 -6.51 -3.38 -8.81
C ALA A 35 -5.13 -3.56 -9.46
N ASN A 36 -5.11 -4.14 -10.67
CA ASN A 36 -3.88 -4.38 -11.42
C ASN A 36 -3.33 -3.15 -12.15
N THR A 37 -4.14 -2.07 -12.30
CA THR A 37 -3.72 -0.88 -13.04
C THR A 37 -3.77 0.37 -12.18
N GLY A 38 -4.50 1.38 -12.58
CA GLY A 38 -4.54 2.70 -11.93
C GLY A 38 -5.62 2.85 -10.85
N GLY A 39 -6.27 1.77 -10.44
CA GLY A 39 -7.44 1.85 -9.58
C GLY A 39 -8.67 2.38 -10.33
N GLY A 40 -9.79 2.52 -9.62
CA GLY A 40 -11.01 3.06 -10.19
C GLY A 40 -12.24 2.85 -9.33
N ILE A 41 -13.37 3.31 -9.84
CA ILE A 41 -14.67 3.22 -9.18
C ILE A 41 -15.63 2.46 -10.09
N VAL A 42 -16.32 1.47 -9.55
CA VAL A 42 -17.50 0.86 -10.17
C VAL A 42 -18.74 1.40 -9.49
N VAL A 43 -19.63 2.02 -10.24
CA VAL A 43 -20.91 2.53 -9.73
C VAL A 43 -22.02 1.58 -10.17
N ILE A 44 -22.70 0.95 -9.20
CA ILE A 44 -23.76 -0.02 -9.43
C ILE A 44 -25.09 0.64 -9.11
N GLY A 45 -26.07 0.48 -10.00
CA GLY A 45 -27.37 1.16 -9.97
C GLY A 45 -27.48 2.29 -10.99
N VAL A 46 -26.54 2.38 -11.92
CA VAL A 46 -26.49 3.40 -12.99
C VAL A 46 -26.35 2.69 -14.35
N GLU A 47 -27.17 3.06 -15.30
CA GLU A 47 -27.08 2.55 -16.66
C GLU A 47 -25.87 3.11 -17.38
N ASP A 48 -25.12 2.24 -18.05
CA ASP A 48 -24.08 2.63 -18.99
C ASP A 48 -24.67 3.45 -20.16
N GLY A 49 -23.91 4.39 -20.68
CA GLY A 49 -24.30 5.25 -21.81
C GLY A 49 -25.31 6.35 -21.44
N SER A 50 -26.52 6.00 -21.04
CA SER A 50 -27.57 6.96 -20.65
C SER A 50 -27.29 7.67 -19.32
N LYS A 51 -26.52 7.03 -18.44
CA LYS A 51 -26.26 7.44 -17.04
C LYS A 51 -27.54 7.63 -16.21
N ASN A 52 -28.65 6.96 -16.60
CA ASN A 52 -29.86 6.95 -15.82
C ASN A 52 -29.65 6.20 -14.52
N VAL A 53 -29.90 6.87 -13.41
CA VAL A 53 -29.81 6.26 -12.08
C VAL A 53 -31.06 5.42 -11.84
N ARG A 54 -30.89 4.11 -11.78
CA ARG A 54 -31.97 3.14 -11.47
C ARG A 54 -32.02 2.80 -9.99
N GLY A 55 -30.89 3.00 -9.30
CA GLY A 55 -30.71 2.56 -7.93
C GLY A 55 -30.57 1.06 -7.76
N VAL A 56 -30.29 0.64 -6.54
CA VAL A 56 -30.24 -0.74 -6.09
C VAL A 56 -31.36 -0.97 -5.09
N PRO A 57 -32.32 -1.86 -5.33
CA PRO A 57 -33.55 -1.99 -4.51
C PRO A 57 -33.26 -2.30 -3.04
N ASP A 58 -32.43 -3.32 -2.77
CA ASP A 58 -31.95 -3.69 -1.43
C ASP A 58 -30.45 -3.47 -1.38
N VAL A 59 -30.07 -2.25 -1.06
CA VAL A 59 -28.67 -1.83 -1.14
C VAL A 59 -27.79 -2.53 -0.10
N LEU A 60 -28.32 -2.86 1.09
CA LEU A 60 -27.55 -3.53 2.14
C LEU A 60 -27.30 -5.01 1.78
N ALA A 61 -28.32 -5.71 1.31
CA ALA A 61 -28.16 -7.09 0.83
C ALA A 61 -27.25 -7.15 -0.42
N ALA A 62 -27.31 -6.13 -1.29
CA ALA A 62 -26.43 -6.03 -2.45
C ALA A 62 -24.97 -5.76 -2.07
N GLU A 63 -24.72 -4.93 -1.06
CA GLU A 63 -23.40 -4.68 -0.49
C GLU A 63 -22.79 -5.95 0.07
N GLU A 64 -23.52 -6.67 0.94
CA GLU A 64 -23.08 -7.94 1.51
C GLU A 64 -22.79 -8.99 0.44
N LYS A 65 -23.71 -9.14 -0.51
CA LYS A 65 -23.52 -10.06 -1.64
C LYS A 65 -22.27 -9.74 -2.46
N LEU A 66 -22.02 -8.46 -2.71
CA LEU A 66 -20.84 -8.02 -3.46
C LEU A 66 -19.55 -8.25 -2.66
N ALA A 67 -19.53 -7.95 -1.37
CA ALA A 67 -18.39 -8.18 -0.49
C ALA A 67 -18.00 -9.67 -0.45
N ASN A 68 -19.00 -10.55 -0.27
CA ASN A 68 -18.79 -11.99 -0.29
C ASN A 68 -18.26 -12.46 -1.66
N LEU A 69 -18.89 -12.00 -2.75
CA LEU A 69 -18.48 -12.34 -4.11
C LEU A 69 -17.02 -11.96 -4.40
N VAL A 70 -16.60 -10.79 -3.99
CA VAL A 70 -15.20 -10.31 -4.16
C VAL A 70 -14.25 -11.16 -3.34
N SER A 71 -14.58 -11.39 -2.05
CA SER A 71 -13.75 -12.16 -1.13
C SER A 71 -13.52 -13.61 -1.62
N ASP A 72 -14.55 -14.21 -2.21
CA ASP A 72 -14.52 -15.62 -2.65
C ASP A 72 -13.88 -15.79 -4.03
N SER A 73 -13.93 -14.75 -4.88
CA SER A 73 -13.58 -14.90 -6.30
C SER A 73 -12.25 -14.30 -6.70
N ILE A 74 -11.63 -13.44 -5.89
CA ILE A 74 -10.38 -12.72 -6.29
C ILE A 74 -9.20 -13.14 -5.41
N ARG A 75 -8.09 -13.46 -6.06
CA ARG A 75 -6.80 -13.78 -5.41
C ARG A 75 -5.65 -12.95 -6.02
N PRO A 76 -4.64 -12.53 -5.23
CA PRO A 76 -4.70 -12.43 -3.76
C PRO A 76 -5.96 -11.67 -3.31
N ARG A 77 -6.36 -11.81 -2.03
CA ARG A 77 -7.60 -11.18 -1.53
C ARG A 77 -7.59 -9.67 -1.81
N LEU A 78 -8.67 -9.19 -2.43
CA LEU A 78 -8.92 -7.78 -2.70
C LEU A 78 -9.98 -7.26 -1.72
N ILE A 79 -9.72 -6.11 -1.11
CA ILE A 79 -10.66 -5.46 -0.19
C ILE A 79 -10.98 -4.08 -0.78
N PRO A 80 -12.05 -3.93 -1.57
CA PRO A 80 -12.49 -2.64 -2.07
C PRO A 80 -13.22 -1.85 -0.97
N ASP A 81 -13.22 -0.53 -1.08
CA ASP A 81 -14.12 0.30 -0.28
C ASP A 81 -15.50 0.32 -0.95
N ILE A 82 -16.51 -0.16 -0.25
CA ILE A 82 -17.90 -0.19 -0.74
C ILE A 82 -18.68 0.86 0.04
N GLU A 83 -19.28 1.82 -0.67
CA GLU A 83 -20.04 2.93 -0.08
C GLU A 83 -21.45 2.95 -0.66
N VAL A 84 -22.46 3.03 0.21
CA VAL A 84 -23.85 3.31 -0.19
C VAL A 84 -23.99 4.81 -0.40
N VAL A 85 -24.29 5.21 -1.64
CA VAL A 85 -24.42 6.61 -2.02
C VAL A 85 -25.89 6.95 -2.30
N PRO A 86 -26.52 7.82 -1.50
CA PRO A 86 -27.91 8.21 -1.72
C PRO A 86 -28.03 9.16 -2.93
N TRP A 87 -29.11 8.96 -3.70
CA TRP A 87 -29.46 9.77 -4.85
C TRP A 87 -30.96 9.96 -4.93
N ARG A 88 -31.43 11.16 -4.55
CA ARG A 88 -32.89 11.44 -4.41
C ARG A 88 -33.55 10.38 -3.51
N ASN A 89 -34.49 9.61 -4.06
CA ASN A 89 -35.17 8.50 -3.35
C ASN A 89 -34.58 7.12 -3.66
N LEU A 90 -33.38 7.06 -4.24
CA LEU A 90 -32.70 5.85 -4.64
C LEU A 90 -31.35 5.76 -3.94
N ASN A 91 -30.80 4.54 -3.86
CA ASN A 91 -29.43 4.32 -3.41
C ASN A 91 -28.65 3.59 -4.52
N VAL A 92 -27.37 3.94 -4.65
CA VAL A 92 -26.42 3.23 -5.52
C VAL A 92 -25.25 2.74 -4.69
N LEU A 93 -24.52 1.72 -5.17
CA LEU A 93 -23.26 1.29 -4.58
C LEU A 93 -22.09 1.88 -5.36
N ALA A 94 -21.17 2.54 -4.67
CA ALA A 94 -19.89 2.95 -5.23
C ALA A 94 -18.79 2.05 -4.67
N VAL A 95 -18.09 1.36 -5.56
CA VAL A 95 -17.04 0.39 -5.22
C VAL A 95 -15.71 0.95 -5.65
N GLN A 96 -14.95 1.48 -4.70
CA GLN A 96 -13.63 2.04 -4.95
C GLN A 96 -12.57 0.96 -4.83
N VAL A 97 -11.74 0.82 -5.85
CA VAL A 97 -10.55 -0.03 -5.87
C VAL A 97 -9.33 0.84 -6.05
N TYR A 98 -8.33 0.65 -5.22
CA TYR A 98 -7.03 1.30 -5.35
C TYR A 98 -6.03 0.40 -6.08
N PRO A 99 -5.00 0.97 -6.71
CA PRO A 99 -3.91 0.17 -7.25
C PRO A 99 -3.30 -0.71 -6.16
N SER A 100 -3.26 -2.01 -6.39
CA SER A 100 -2.80 -2.95 -5.37
C SER A 100 -1.27 -3.05 -5.32
N ASN A 101 -0.74 -3.23 -4.13
CA ASN A 101 0.67 -3.57 -3.91
C ASN A 101 0.93 -5.08 -3.95
N THR A 102 -0.12 -5.91 -4.03
CA THR A 102 -0.04 -7.38 -4.10
C THR A 102 -0.48 -7.92 -5.46
N ARG A 103 -0.34 -7.12 -6.52
CA ARG A 103 -0.68 -7.53 -7.89
C ARG A 103 0.30 -8.59 -8.41
N PRO A 104 -0.08 -9.46 -9.37
CA PRO A 104 -1.35 -9.41 -10.07
C PRO A 104 -2.50 -10.08 -9.28
N HIS A 105 -3.63 -9.39 -9.21
CA HIS A 105 -4.89 -10.02 -8.84
C HIS A 105 -5.46 -10.80 -10.01
N TYR A 106 -6.17 -11.87 -9.71
CA TYR A 106 -6.81 -12.71 -10.72
C TYR A 106 -8.12 -13.32 -10.20
N LEU A 107 -8.97 -13.69 -11.12
CA LEU A 107 -10.18 -14.48 -10.80
C LEU A 107 -9.78 -15.92 -10.48
N GLU A 108 -10.06 -16.36 -9.24
CA GLU A 108 -9.66 -17.69 -8.74
C GLU A 108 -10.12 -18.82 -9.67
N ARG A 109 -11.35 -18.74 -10.17
CA ARG A 109 -11.93 -19.74 -11.09
C ARG A 109 -11.12 -19.93 -12.37
N LEU A 110 -10.47 -18.88 -12.87
CA LEU A 110 -9.65 -18.90 -14.08
C LEU A 110 -8.16 -19.13 -13.80
N GLY A 111 -7.74 -19.00 -12.56
CA GLY A 111 -6.35 -19.17 -12.14
C GLY A 111 -5.43 -18.01 -12.50
N PRO A 112 -4.15 -18.05 -12.06
CA PRO A 112 -3.21 -16.93 -12.13
C PRO A 112 -2.71 -16.60 -13.54
N GLN A 113 -2.96 -17.42 -14.54
CA GLN A 113 -2.56 -17.20 -15.93
C GLN A 113 -3.72 -16.62 -16.75
N GLU A 114 -4.92 -17.19 -16.59
CA GLU A 114 -6.09 -16.84 -17.38
C GLU A 114 -7.01 -15.81 -16.72
N GLY A 115 -6.90 -15.66 -15.40
CA GLY A 115 -7.76 -14.80 -14.58
C GLY A 115 -7.25 -13.37 -14.38
N VAL A 116 -6.09 -13.01 -14.91
CA VAL A 116 -5.51 -11.68 -14.77
C VAL A 116 -6.10 -10.74 -15.82
N PHE A 117 -6.70 -9.65 -15.36
CA PHE A 117 -7.25 -8.60 -16.23
C PHE A 117 -6.57 -7.26 -15.95
N ILE A 118 -6.43 -6.45 -16.99
CA ILE A 118 -5.89 -5.08 -16.97
C ILE A 118 -6.88 -4.12 -17.62
N ARG A 119 -6.84 -2.87 -17.22
CA ARG A 119 -7.69 -1.82 -17.78
C ARG A 119 -6.96 -1.09 -18.90
N VAL A 120 -7.51 -1.14 -20.11
CA VAL A 120 -7.02 -0.43 -21.30
C VAL A 120 -8.13 0.50 -21.80
N GLY A 121 -7.97 1.80 -21.52
CA GLY A 121 -9.05 2.76 -21.73
C GLY A 121 -10.30 2.42 -20.91
N SER A 122 -11.44 2.22 -21.56
CA SER A 122 -12.71 1.80 -20.95
C SER A 122 -12.94 0.27 -21.00
N THR A 123 -11.96 -0.52 -21.45
CA THR A 123 -12.14 -1.97 -21.61
C THR A 123 -11.27 -2.77 -20.65
N ASN A 124 -11.84 -3.89 -20.18
CA ASN A 124 -11.09 -4.87 -19.40
C ASN A 124 -10.53 -5.93 -20.36
N ARG A 125 -9.22 -6.06 -20.42
CA ARG A 125 -8.54 -7.03 -21.28
C ARG A 125 -7.80 -8.06 -20.42
N LYS A 126 -7.78 -9.30 -20.88
CA LYS A 126 -6.93 -10.34 -20.28
C LYS A 126 -5.48 -9.93 -20.50
N ALA A 127 -4.68 -10.05 -19.44
CA ALA A 127 -3.24 -9.81 -19.49
C ALA A 127 -2.53 -10.99 -20.17
N ASP A 128 -1.54 -10.68 -21.00
CA ASP A 128 -0.62 -11.67 -21.55
C ASP A 128 0.50 -12.03 -20.53
N ALA A 129 1.34 -13.01 -20.86
CA ALA A 129 2.40 -13.49 -19.98
C ALA A 129 3.42 -12.39 -19.64
N LEU A 130 3.76 -11.52 -20.60
CA LEU A 130 4.70 -10.42 -20.40
C LEU A 130 4.12 -9.37 -19.41
N GLN A 131 2.85 -9.04 -19.59
CA GLN A 131 2.13 -8.11 -18.71
C GLN A 131 1.99 -8.67 -17.29
N ILE A 132 1.72 -9.98 -17.16
CA ILE A 132 1.68 -10.65 -15.85
C ILE A 132 3.04 -10.57 -15.16
N ASP A 133 4.13 -10.81 -15.88
CA ASP A 133 5.49 -10.73 -15.32
C ASP A 133 5.90 -9.28 -14.99
N GLU A 134 5.41 -8.30 -15.74
CA GLU A 134 5.58 -6.89 -15.42
C GLU A 134 4.83 -6.52 -14.14
N LEU A 135 3.58 -6.94 -13.98
CA LEU A 135 2.81 -6.74 -12.75
C LEU A 135 3.48 -7.35 -11.52
N LYS A 136 4.07 -8.55 -11.65
CA LYS A 136 4.85 -9.17 -10.58
C LYS A 136 6.09 -8.36 -10.23
N ARG A 137 6.83 -7.87 -11.26
CA ARG A 137 8.02 -7.03 -11.04
C ARG A 137 7.71 -5.74 -10.33
N LEU A 138 6.56 -5.12 -10.58
CA LEU A 138 6.14 -3.91 -9.86
C LEU A 138 5.98 -4.13 -8.35
N ASN A 139 5.66 -5.34 -7.89
CA ASN A 139 5.66 -5.68 -6.46
C ASN A 139 7.08 -5.75 -5.88
N TRP A 140 8.06 -6.16 -6.67
CA TRP A 140 9.45 -6.29 -6.25
C TRP A 140 10.20 -4.95 -6.24
N MET A 141 9.65 -3.92 -6.88
CA MET A 141 10.23 -2.57 -6.88
C MET A 141 10.03 -1.83 -5.56
N ASN A 142 9.08 -2.24 -4.73
CA ASN A 142 8.97 -1.76 -3.37
C ASN A 142 9.82 -2.66 -2.48
N SER A 143 11.00 -2.18 -2.09
CA SER A 143 11.83 -2.86 -1.10
C SER A 143 11.04 -3.04 0.20
N PHE A 144 11.47 -3.98 1.07
CA PHE A 144 10.76 -4.27 2.33
C PHE A 144 10.55 -2.99 3.17
N ASP A 145 11.54 -2.14 3.22
CA ASP A 145 11.51 -0.88 3.97
C ASP A 145 10.56 0.18 3.38
N GLU A 146 10.25 0.12 2.08
CA GLU A 146 9.29 1.02 1.41
C GLU A 146 7.82 0.58 1.55
N GLN A 147 7.56 -0.60 2.10
CA GLN A 147 6.21 -1.11 2.26
C GLN A 147 5.41 -0.24 3.24
N ALA A 148 4.16 0.04 2.87
CA ALA A 148 3.21 0.78 3.70
C ALA A 148 2.81 -0.01 4.95
N ILE A 149 2.57 0.68 6.06
CA ILE A 149 1.95 0.15 7.27
C ILE A 149 0.55 0.77 7.43
N PRO A 150 -0.50 0.18 6.83
CA PRO A 150 -1.82 0.82 6.71
C PRO A 150 -2.59 0.96 8.03
N ASP A 151 -2.29 0.15 9.03
CA ASP A 151 -2.87 0.18 10.35
C ASP A 151 -2.36 1.33 11.23
N LEU A 152 -1.29 2.00 10.80
CA LEU A 152 -0.75 3.17 11.46
C LEU A 152 -1.08 4.45 10.70
N LYS A 153 -1.13 5.55 11.43
CA LYS A 153 -1.25 6.91 10.88
C LYS A 153 0.12 7.57 10.84
N SER A 154 0.26 8.66 10.06
CA SER A 154 1.50 9.43 9.95
C SER A 154 2.05 9.92 11.30
N GLU A 155 1.16 10.14 12.29
CA GLU A 155 1.52 10.56 13.64
C GLU A 155 2.34 9.53 14.43
N ALA A 156 2.43 8.28 13.96
CA ALA A 156 3.32 7.26 14.50
C ALA A 156 4.81 7.60 14.27
N ILE A 157 5.09 8.50 13.33
CA ILE A 157 6.45 9.01 13.07
C ILE A 157 6.77 10.17 14.02
N ASP A 158 7.97 10.14 14.58
CA ASP A 158 8.56 11.30 15.27
C ASP A 158 9.15 12.28 14.26
N PHE A 159 8.30 13.18 13.77
CA PHE A 159 8.71 14.19 12.79
C PHE A 159 9.77 15.16 13.30
N ARG A 160 9.83 15.36 14.63
CA ARG A 160 10.86 16.20 15.23
C ARG A 160 12.21 15.53 15.12
N ALA A 161 12.35 14.30 15.61
CA ALA A 161 13.59 13.53 15.53
C ALA A 161 14.05 13.35 14.06
N ALA A 162 13.10 13.09 13.14
CA ALA A 162 13.40 12.99 11.72
C ALA A 162 13.89 14.33 11.16
N SER A 163 13.22 15.45 11.46
CA SER A 163 13.64 16.78 10.99
C SER A 163 15.01 17.17 11.52
N GLU A 164 15.28 16.92 12.79
CA GLU A 164 16.60 17.18 13.40
C GLU A 164 17.71 16.36 12.72
N SER A 165 17.44 15.11 12.36
CA SER A 165 18.40 14.23 11.68
C SER A 165 18.75 14.73 10.27
N PHE A 166 17.79 15.34 9.56
CA PHE A 166 17.99 15.86 8.20
C PHE A 166 18.37 17.35 8.14
N ALA A 167 18.24 18.10 9.24
CA ALA A 167 18.49 19.52 9.30
C ALA A 167 19.85 19.98 8.70
N PRO A 168 20.97 19.22 8.84
CA PRO A 168 22.24 19.58 8.22
C PRO A 168 22.25 19.53 6.69
N TYR A 169 21.28 18.82 6.08
CA TYR A 169 21.28 18.54 4.64
C TYR A 169 20.14 19.23 3.90
N ARG A 170 18.97 19.32 4.53
CA ARG A 170 17.77 19.89 3.91
C ARG A 170 16.66 20.19 4.90
N GLN A 171 15.84 21.17 4.55
CA GLN A 171 14.60 21.44 5.27
C GLN A 171 13.54 20.38 4.89
N MET A 172 12.85 19.83 5.88
CA MET A 172 11.84 18.80 5.67
C MET A 172 10.47 19.41 5.35
N THR A 173 9.93 19.03 4.21
CA THR A 173 8.59 19.41 3.73
C THR A 173 7.71 18.16 3.60
N ALA A 174 6.39 18.34 3.41
CA ALA A 174 5.48 17.23 3.17
C ALA A 174 5.93 16.35 1.98
N GLN A 175 6.42 16.96 0.91
CA GLN A 175 6.96 16.23 -0.24
C GLN A 175 8.24 15.48 0.08
N ALA A 176 9.07 16.01 1.00
CA ALA A 176 10.32 15.38 1.40
C ALA A 176 10.08 14.06 2.15
N TRP A 177 9.04 13.97 2.97
CA TRP A 177 8.69 12.72 3.67
C TRP A 177 8.39 11.57 2.71
N ASN A 178 7.64 11.87 1.63
CA ASN A 178 7.33 10.88 0.58
C ASN A 178 8.56 10.57 -0.29
N ALA A 179 9.36 11.58 -0.65
CA ALA A 179 10.57 11.38 -1.45
C ALA A 179 11.63 10.53 -0.73
N LEU A 180 11.72 10.65 0.60
CA LEU A 180 12.60 9.84 1.44
C LEU A 180 11.98 8.50 1.86
N ARG A 181 10.78 8.19 1.38
CA ARG A 181 10.06 6.96 1.73
C ARG A 181 9.86 6.77 3.25
N ILE A 182 9.78 7.85 4.01
CA ILE A 182 9.40 7.82 5.44
C ILE A 182 7.89 7.66 5.57
N LEU A 183 7.16 8.34 4.69
CA LEU A 183 5.73 8.15 4.47
C LEU A 183 5.46 7.69 3.04
N THR A 184 4.33 7.05 2.86
CA THR A 184 3.79 6.69 1.55
C THR A 184 2.28 6.87 1.53
N GLU A 185 1.72 7.05 0.36
CA GLU A 185 0.27 7.13 0.21
C GLU A 185 -0.32 5.72 0.10
N HIS A 186 -1.30 5.42 0.94
CA HIS A 186 -2.07 4.18 0.90
C HIS A 186 -3.56 4.51 1.06
N GLN A 187 -4.36 4.14 0.07
CA GLN A 187 -5.82 4.40 0.05
C GLN A 187 -6.17 5.88 0.33
N GLY A 188 -5.44 6.81 -0.31
CA GLY A 188 -5.67 8.24 -0.14
C GLY A 188 -5.23 8.82 1.21
N ARG A 189 -4.53 8.05 2.05
CA ARG A 189 -3.99 8.49 3.34
C ARG A 189 -2.48 8.39 3.37
N GLN A 190 -1.83 9.30 4.08
CA GLN A 190 -0.41 9.22 4.38
C GLN A 190 -0.19 8.26 5.54
N VAL A 191 0.56 7.20 5.29
CA VAL A 191 0.90 6.16 6.28
C VAL A 191 2.42 5.98 6.35
N PRO A 192 2.97 5.51 7.50
CA PRO A 192 4.37 5.19 7.61
C PRO A 192 4.76 4.06 6.66
N THR A 193 6.00 4.09 6.17
CA THR A 193 6.66 2.91 5.63
C THR A 193 7.33 2.11 6.75
N ILE A 194 7.70 0.86 6.47
CA ILE A 194 8.49 0.04 7.42
C ILE A 194 9.81 0.75 7.76
N GLY A 195 10.53 1.27 6.75
CA GLY A 195 11.77 2.03 6.96
C GLY A 195 11.55 3.31 7.76
N GLY A 196 10.48 4.06 7.46
CA GLY A 196 10.10 5.24 8.22
C GLY A 196 9.85 4.93 9.69
N LEU A 197 9.10 3.85 9.98
CA LEU A 197 8.82 3.42 11.36
C LEU A 197 10.08 2.90 12.06
N LEU A 198 10.91 2.13 11.39
CA LEU A 198 12.18 1.63 11.95
C LEU A 198 13.13 2.77 12.33
N LEU A 199 13.22 3.82 11.52
CA LEU A 199 14.13 4.94 11.75
C LEU A 199 13.57 5.97 12.73
N PHE A 200 12.28 6.30 12.62
CA PHE A 200 11.68 7.45 13.28
C PHE A 200 10.35 7.13 13.99
N GLY A 201 10.00 5.87 14.16
CA GLY A 201 8.78 5.49 14.87
C GLY A 201 8.86 5.80 16.36
N LYS A 202 7.79 6.41 16.92
CA LYS A 202 7.67 6.71 18.34
C LYS A 202 7.64 5.45 19.18
N ASP A 203 6.97 4.40 18.68
CA ASP A 203 6.82 3.10 19.36
C ASP A 203 7.18 1.94 18.42
N ARG A 204 8.37 2.01 17.84
CA ARG A 204 8.84 1.00 16.86
C ARG A 204 9.01 -0.39 17.48
N PHE A 205 9.34 -0.47 18.78
CA PHE A 205 9.59 -1.75 19.44
C PHE A 205 8.32 -2.55 19.70
N ALA A 206 7.15 -1.91 19.76
CA ALA A 206 5.89 -2.63 19.79
C ALA A 206 5.70 -3.50 18.51
N ARG A 207 6.22 -3.03 17.38
CA ARG A 207 6.10 -3.74 16.09
C ARG A 207 7.35 -4.52 15.72
N PHE A 208 8.52 -4.00 16.08
CA PHE A 208 9.83 -4.56 15.74
C PHE A 208 10.69 -4.68 17.01
N PRO A 209 10.38 -5.62 17.92
CA PRO A 209 11.06 -5.73 19.22
C PRO A 209 12.56 -6.01 19.05
N ASP A 210 12.94 -6.68 17.97
CA ASP A 210 14.34 -7.06 17.71
C ASP A 210 15.08 -6.08 16.77
N ALA A 211 14.47 -4.93 16.44
CA ALA A 211 15.09 -3.94 15.58
C ALA A 211 16.03 -3.01 16.37
N TRP A 212 17.21 -3.49 16.67
CA TRP A 212 18.28 -2.75 17.32
C TRP A 212 19.63 -2.99 16.65
N ILE A 213 20.58 -2.09 16.87
CA ILE A 213 21.93 -2.19 16.33
C ILE A 213 22.88 -2.51 17.46
N GLN A 214 23.61 -3.60 17.29
CA GLN A 214 24.73 -3.92 18.18
C GLN A 214 26.03 -3.56 17.48
N ALA A 215 26.81 -2.70 18.12
CA ALA A 215 28.13 -2.32 17.65
C ALA A 215 29.19 -2.85 18.61
N GLY A 216 30.25 -3.47 18.06
CA GLY A 216 31.37 -3.97 18.83
C GLY A 216 32.67 -3.35 18.37
N ARG A 217 33.53 -2.95 19.30
CA ARG A 217 34.91 -2.53 19.06
C ARG A 217 35.87 -3.64 19.44
N PHE A 218 36.70 -4.05 18.49
CA PHE A 218 37.66 -5.13 18.68
C PHE A 218 39.10 -4.63 18.66
N ALA A 219 40.00 -5.31 19.38
CA ALA A 219 41.41 -5.03 19.35
C ALA A 219 42.06 -5.61 18.06
N GLY A 220 42.78 -4.77 17.34
CA GLY A 220 43.45 -5.19 16.10
C GLY A 220 42.51 -5.43 14.94
N THR A 221 42.93 -6.25 13.98
CA THR A 221 42.18 -6.58 12.76
C THR A 221 41.30 -7.83 12.89
N ASN A 222 41.39 -8.55 13.98
CA ASN A 222 40.66 -9.79 14.23
C ASN A 222 39.52 -9.57 15.23
N ARG A 223 38.39 -10.28 15.04
CA ARG A 223 37.23 -10.23 15.95
C ARG A 223 37.39 -11.10 17.21
N THR A 224 38.63 -11.37 17.65
CA THR A 224 38.91 -12.30 18.76
C THR A 224 38.82 -11.64 20.14
N ARG A 225 39.15 -10.34 20.24
CA ARG A 225 39.11 -9.63 21.52
C ARG A 225 38.22 -8.40 21.43
N LEU A 226 37.02 -8.51 22.01
CA LEU A 226 36.08 -7.40 22.16
C LEU A 226 36.61 -6.43 23.22
N LEU A 227 36.76 -5.15 22.87
CA LEU A 227 37.19 -4.08 23.77
C LEU A 227 36.00 -3.37 24.39
N ASP A 228 34.92 -3.22 23.59
CA ASP A 228 33.73 -2.48 23.99
C ASP A 228 32.54 -2.86 23.12
N SER A 229 31.33 -2.75 23.65
CA SER A 229 30.10 -2.99 22.88
C SER A 229 29.02 -1.99 23.27
N ALA A 230 28.22 -1.58 22.31
CA ALA A 230 27.07 -0.69 22.48
C ALA A 230 25.83 -1.23 21.77
N GLU A 231 24.68 -1.09 22.41
CA GLU A 231 23.37 -1.32 21.82
C GLU A 231 22.69 0.00 21.53
N ILE A 232 22.21 0.19 20.30
CA ILE A 232 21.48 1.39 19.91
C ILE A 232 20.03 1.00 19.73
N ARG A 233 19.19 1.42 20.68
CA ARG A 233 17.75 1.20 20.70
C ARG A 233 16.94 2.48 20.49
N SER A 234 17.61 3.64 20.38
CA SER A 234 16.95 4.96 20.30
C SER A 234 16.30 5.22 18.94
N PRO A 235 15.12 5.88 18.88
CA PRO A 235 14.59 6.43 17.65
C PRO A 235 15.50 7.56 17.16
N GLY A 236 15.67 7.63 15.84
CA GLY A 236 16.63 8.54 15.23
C GLY A 236 18.04 7.98 15.36
N MET A 237 18.48 7.26 14.33
CA MET A 237 19.90 6.91 14.18
C MET A 237 20.70 8.15 13.79
N SER A 238 20.53 9.27 14.51
CA SER A 238 21.57 10.26 14.57
C SER A 238 22.73 9.58 15.27
N CYS A 239 23.70 9.21 14.51
CA CYS A 239 24.93 8.56 14.91
C CYS A 239 25.60 9.34 16.05
N LEU A 240 25.07 9.20 17.25
CA LEU A 240 25.79 9.51 18.47
C LEU A 240 26.67 8.30 18.81
N TRP A 241 27.46 7.89 17.82
CA TRP A 241 28.70 7.23 18.16
C TRP A 241 29.54 8.29 18.89
N PRO A 242 29.94 8.09 20.13
CA PRO A 242 30.85 9.03 20.78
C PRO A 242 32.07 9.15 19.89
N ARG A 243 32.30 10.33 19.36
CA ARG A 243 33.53 10.67 18.64
C ARG A 243 34.65 10.61 19.67
N SER A 244 35.17 9.39 19.93
CA SER A 244 36.42 9.25 20.65
C SER A 244 37.54 9.59 19.69
N PRO A 245 38.39 10.59 20.00
CA PRO A 245 39.52 10.91 19.16
C PRO A 245 40.58 9.84 19.35
N ARG A 246 41.05 9.30 18.21
CA ARG A 246 42.31 8.55 18.04
C ARG A 246 42.28 7.07 18.36
N THR A 247 42.06 6.30 17.33
CA THR A 247 42.89 5.17 16.84
C THR A 247 42.18 4.45 15.68
N PRO A 248 42.82 3.95 14.63
CA PRO A 248 42.19 3.21 13.56
C PRO A 248 41.80 1.82 14.06
N SER A 249 40.59 1.66 14.51
CA SER A 249 40.03 0.37 14.86
C SER A 249 38.92 0.04 13.85
N VAL A 250 38.98 -1.16 13.30
CA VAL A 250 37.98 -1.69 12.36
C VAL A 250 36.62 -1.73 13.05
N LEU A 251 35.70 -0.93 12.55
CA LEU A 251 34.29 -0.95 12.99
C LEU A 251 33.59 -2.06 12.23
N ALA A 252 33.17 -3.12 12.90
CA ALA A 252 32.24 -4.08 12.34
C ALA A 252 30.84 -3.81 12.89
N ALA A 253 29.96 -3.25 12.10
CA ALA A 253 28.54 -3.18 12.40
C ALA A 253 27.87 -4.43 11.81
N SER A 254 27.20 -5.22 12.62
CA SER A 254 26.32 -6.29 12.15
C SER A 254 24.88 -5.90 12.44
N ILE A 255 24.09 -5.78 11.41
CA ILE A 255 22.63 -5.65 11.53
C ILE A 255 22.09 -7.08 11.63
N LEU A 256 21.65 -7.47 12.82
CA LEU A 256 20.95 -8.73 13.03
C LEU A 256 19.44 -8.45 12.93
N ALA A 257 18.87 -8.54 11.75
CA ALA A 257 17.44 -8.77 11.59
C ALA A 257 17.23 -10.29 11.60
N ARG A 258 16.82 -10.86 12.73
CA ARG A 258 16.27 -12.22 12.72
C ARG A 258 14.82 -12.11 12.23
N SER A 259 14.56 -12.55 11.02
CA SER A 259 13.21 -12.91 10.57
C SER A 259 12.83 -14.21 11.30
N GLY A 260 12.01 -14.07 12.35
CA GLY A 260 11.29 -15.20 12.91
C GLY A 260 10.09 -15.50 12.01
N TYR A 261 10.01 -16.73 11.55
CA TYR A 261 8.82 -17.32 10.93
C TYR A 261 7.70 -17.49 11.96
#